data_98838a877799f2eb02257f4c92dfc585
#
_entry.id   98838a877799f2eb02257f4c92dfc585
#
_cell.length_a   1.000
_cell.length_b   1.000
_cell.length_c   1.000
_cell.angle_alpha   90.00
_cell.angle_beta   90.00
_cell.angle_gamma   90.00
#
_symmetry.space_group_name_H-M   'P 1'
#
loop_
_entity.id
_entity.type
_entity.pdbx_description
1 polymer ?
#
loop_
_entity_poly.entity_id
_entity_poly.type
_entity_poly.pdbx_seq_one_letter_code
_entity_poly.pdbx_strand_id
1 'polypeptide(L)'
;MALILSATAVGDAFAQAPPAHRDIRDLNATVLDVKGFSSDLNSTVSDLSARASGLAARHDGLSVREDKATVRVSMLGDILFDFDKATIRPSAEPTLDDILRLAASVPSGAIVIEGHTDSKGSAAYNKTLSFRRANAVADWLTSHGMKKARLSVKGLGGSRPVAPNTLRNGADNPDGRALNRRVEFVLPNDAKRAK
;
A
#
# COMPACT_ATOMS: atom_id res chain seq x y z
N MET A 1 -26.00 -5.69 -79.24
CA MET A 1 -25.82 -4.53 -78.33
C MET A 1 -25.77 -5.04 -76.91
N ALA A 2 -24.60 -5.17 -76.36
CA ALA A 2 -24.39 -5.69 -75.02
C ALA A 2 -24.09 -4.51 -74.09
N LEU A 3 -24.86 -4.36 -73.03
CA LEU A 3 -24.60 -3.37 -71.98
C LEU A 3 -23.92 -4.08 -70.83
N ILE A 4 -22.70 -3.72 -70.54
CA ILE A 4 -21.93 -4.21 -69.40
C ILE A 4 -22.20 -3.29 -68.21
N LEU A 5 -22.83 -3.84 -67.16
CA LEU A 5 -23.00 -3.14 -65.89
C LEU A 5 -21.89 -3.51 -64.94
N SER A 6 -20.99 -2.57 -64.68
CA SER A 6 -19.91 -2.74 -63.68
C SER A 6 -20.44 -2.44 -62.29
N ALA A 7 -20.44 -3.44 -61.43
CA ALA A 7 -20.73 -3.26 -59.99
C ALA A 7 -19.44 -2.89 -59.25
N THR A 8 -19.42 -1.69 -58.70
CA THR A 8 -18.39 -1.26 -57.75
C THR A 8 -18.68 -1.80 -56.36
N ALA A 9 -17.82 -2.69 -55.86
CA ALA A 9 -17.89 -3.14 -54.47
C ALA A 9 -17.37 -2.03 -53.56
N VAL A 10 -18.22 -1.57 -52.67
CA VAL A 10 -17.85 -0.71 -51.55
C VAL A 10 -17.35 -1.62 -50.43
N GLY A 11 -16.08 -1.56 -50.16
CA GLY A 11 -15.46 -2.28 -49.03
C GLY A 11 -15.74 -1.57 -47.73
N ASP A 12 -16.50 -2.22 -46.84
CA ASP A 12 -16.66 -1.80 -45.46
C ASP A 12 -15.33 -1.99 -44.70
N ALA A 13 -14.68 -0.88 -44.46
CA ALA A 13 -13.54 -0.84 -43.53
C ALA A 13 -14.08 -0.87 -42.09
N PHE A 14 -14.16 -2.05 -41.49
CA PHE A 14 -14.34 -2.19 -40.06
C PHE A 14 -13.07 -1.63 -39.39
N ALA A 15 -13.19 -0.44 -38.82
CA ALA A 15 -12.20 0.12 -37.92
C ALA A 15 -12.14 -0.74 -36.65
N GLN A 16 -11.12 -1.58 -36.56
CA GLN A 16 -10.76 -2.27 -35.33
C GLN A 16 -10.34 -1.24 -34.31
N ALA A 17 -11.11 -1.14 -33.21
CA ALA A 17 -10.69 -0.39 -32.03
C ALA A 17 -9.41 -1.01 -31.44
N PRO A 18 -8.42 -0.22 -31.06
CA PRO A 18 -7.20 -0.75 -30.45
C PRO A 18 -7.52 -1.37 -29.10
N PRO A 19 -6.84 -2.48 -28.71
CA PRO A 19 -7.06 -3.15 -27.44
C PRO A 19 -6.69 -2.20 -26.29
N ALA A 20 -7.64 -2.01 -25.38
CA ALA A 20 -7.47 -1.25 -24.15
C ALA A 20 -6.69 -2.06 -23.11
N HIS A 21 -5.43 -2.38 -23.40
CA HIS A 21 -4.45 -2.81 -22.42
C HIS A 21 -3.29 -1.80 -22.45
N ARG A 22 -3.51 -0.65 -21.83
CA ARG A 22 -2.38 0.18 -21.41
C ARG A 22 -1.83 -0.42 -20.12
N ASP A 23 -0.68 -1.04 -20.27
CA ASP A 23 0.14 -1.58 -19.19
C ASP A 23 0.41 -0.45 -18.18
N ILE A 24 -0.04 -0.63 -16.93
CA ILE A 24 0.13 0.33 -15.83
C ILE A 24 1.63 0.56 -15.52
N ARG A 25 2.51 -0.23 -16.12
CA ARG A 25 3.97 -0.09 -15.98
C ARG A 25 4.54 1.19 -16.60
N ASP A 26 3.87 1.76 -17.60
CA ASP A 26 4.38 2.97 -18.27
C ASP A 26 4.08 4.28 -17.52
N LEU A 27 3.19 4.27 -16.52
CA LEU A 27 2.92 5.47 -15.73
C LEU A 27 3.98 5.79 -14.68
N ASN A 28 4.86 4.84 -14.36
CA ASN A 28 5.96 5.06 -13.40
C ASN A 28 7.22 5.69 -14.05
N ALA A 29 7.34 5.68 -15.35
CA ALA A 29 8.54 6.20 -16.04
C ALA A 29 8.51 7.73 -16.26
N THR A 30 7.33 8.35 -16.21
CA THR A 30 7.17 9.78 -16.57
C THR A 30 7.31 10.74 -15.39
N VAL A 31 7.41 10.24 -14.14
CA VAL A 31 7.53 11.08 -12.93
C VAL A 31 9.00 11.36 -12.54
N LEU A 32 9.96 10.75 -13.21
CA LEU A 32 11.38 10.86 -12.83
C LEU A 32 12.16 11.98 -13.53
N ASP A 33 11.53 12.82 -14.36
CA ASP A 33 12.25 13.91 -15.07
C ASP A 33 11.77 15.30 -14.65
N VAL A 34 11.76 15.59 -13.34
CA VAL A 34 11.73 16.95 -12.81
C VAL A 34 13.13 17.32 -12.33
N LYS A 35 13.96 17.75 -13.25
CA LYS A 35 15.24 18.42 -12.94
C LYS A 35 14.97 19.82 -12.38
N GLY A 36 15.47 20.02 -11.16
CA GLY A 36 15.87 21.33 -10.68
C GLY A 36 15.04 21.93 -9.56
N PHE A 37 15.37 21.57 -8.30
CA PHE A 37 15.29 22.50 -7.18
C PHE A 37 16.33 22.16 -6.12
N SER A 38 17.13 23.17 -5.81
CA SER A 38 18.01 23.42 -4.64
C SER A 38 18.45 22.22 -3.80
N SER A 39 19.70 21.91 -3.97
CA SER A 39 20.44 20.78 -3.45
C SER A 39 20.95 21.01 -2.06
N ASP A 40 20.36 21.22 -0.97
CA ASP A 40 21.05 21.05 0.33
C ASP A 40 20.16 20.87 1.59
N LEU A 41 18.83 20.93 1.46
CA LEU A 41 17.95 20.69 2.61
C LEU A 41 16.96 19.51 2.40
N ASN A 42 17.05 18.82 1.28
CA ASN A 42 16.10 17.79 0.86
C ASN A 42 16.63 16.34 0.94
N SER A 43 17.91 16.14 1.25
CA SER A 43 18.55 14.82 1.10
C SER A 43 18.09 13.77 2.12
N THR A 44 17.72 14.18 3.34
CA THR A 44 17.29 13.24 4.37
C THR A 44 15.78 12.92 4.33
N VAL A 45 14.95 13.85 3.82
CA VAL A 45 13.49 13.67 3.70
C VAL A 45 13.14 12.80 2.50
N SER A 46 13.84 13.05 1.40
CA SER A 46 13.74 12.29 0.15
C SER A 46 14.14 10.81 0.35
N ASP A 47 15.02 10.53 1.32
CA ASP A 47 15.58 9.19 1.52
C ASP A 47 14.59 8.18 2.13
N LEU A 48 13.88 8.52 3.21
CA LEU A 48 12.97 7.57 3.85
C LEU A 48 11.78 7.22 2.96
N SER A 49 11.18 8.22 2.31
CA SER A 49 10.05 8.02 1.41
C SER A 49 10.47 7.26 0.14
N ALA A 50 11.62 7.61 -0.45
CA ALA A 50 12.19 6.91 -1.59
C ALA A 50 12.53 5.45 -1.26
N ARG A 51 13.12 5.18 -0.10
CA ARG A 51 13.43 3.81 0.38
C ARG A 51 12.17 3.02 0.64
N ALA A 52 11.16 3.62 1.26
CA ALA A 52 9.87 3.00 1.47
C ALA A 52 9.18 2.67 0.12
N SER A 53 9.22 3.59 -0.84
CA SER A 53 8.67 3.37 -2.19
C SER A 53 9.42 2.28 -2.95
N GLY A 54 10.74 2.25 -2.85
CA GLY A 54 11.57 1.17 -3.39
C GLY A 54 11.28 -0.19 -2.74
N LEU A 55 10.91 -0.21 -1.47
CA LEU A 55 10.46 -1.42 -0.79
C LEU A 55 9.10 -1.89 -1.34
N ALA A 56 8.13 -0.98 -1.48
CA ALA A 56 6.82 -1.32 -2.04
C ALA A 56 6.88 -1.82 -3.48
N ALA A 57 7.87 -1.38 -4.26
CA ALA A 57 8.07 -1.86 -5.63
C ALA A 57 8.61 -3.31 -5.70
N ARG A 58 9.20 -3.81 -4.61
CA ARG A 58 9.77 -5.18 -4.55
C ARG A 58 8.84 -6.21 -3.91
N HIS A 59 7.83 -5.78 -3.19
CA HIS A 59 6.94 -6.67 -2.45
C HIS A 59 5.47 -6.40 -2.80
N ASP A 60 4.79 -7.41 -3.29
CA ASP A 60 3.35 -7.34 -3.54
C ASP A 60 2.59 -7.05 -2.25
N GLY A 61 1.52 -6.26 -2.38
CA GLY A 61 0.64 -5.89 -1.26
C GLY A 61 1.24 -4.90 -0.26
N LEU A 62 2.39 -4.29 -0.58
CA LEU A 62 2.86 -3.09 0.08
C LEU A 62 2.38 -1.84 -0.66
N SER A 63 2.07 -0.81 0.10
CA SER A 63 1.84 0.54 -0.44
C SER A 63 2.43 1.58 0.51
N VAL A 64 2.85 2.71 -0.05
CA VAL A 64 3.46 3.80 0.70
C VAL A 64 2.66 5.08 0.51
N ARG A 65 2.46 5.79 1.60
CA ARG A 65 1.89 7.13 1.58
C ARG A 65 2.71 8.04 2.49
N GLU A 66 3.05 9.20 1.96
CA GLU A 66 3.73 10.24 2.72
C GLU A 66 2.72 11.28 3.21
N ASP A 67 2.74 11.56 4.50
CA ASP A 67 2.05 12.67 5.15
C ASP A 67 3.08 13.75 5.55
N LYS A 68 2.61 14.91 6.05
CA LYS A 68 3.48 16.04 6.41
C LYS A 68 4.65 15.72 7.34
N ALA A 69 4.47 14.76 8.25
CA ALA A 69 5.46 14.42 9.29
C ALA A 69 5.71 12.91 9.42
N THR A 70 5.14 12.09 8.55
CA THR A 70 5.26 10.63 8.64
C THR A 70 5.29 9.98 7.26
N VAL A 71 5.98 8.87 7.17
CA VAL A 71 5.88 7.92 6.06
C VAL A 71 5.08 6.72 6.55
N ARG A 72 3.99 6.40 5.86
CA ARG A 72 3.13 5.25 6.15
C ARG A 72 3.42 4.13 5.16
N VAL A 73 3.85 3.00 5.66
CA VAL A 73 3.99 1.76 4.89
C VAL A 73 2.83 0.86 5.27
N SER A 74 1.97 0.53 4.32
CA SER A 74 0.83 -0.37 4.52
C SER A 74 1.12 -1.73 3.93
N MET A 75 0.87 -2.79 4.69
CA MET A 75 0.96 -4.18 4.25
C MET A 75 -0.40 -4.85 4.37
N LEU A 76 -0.85 -5.52 3.28
CA LEU A 76 -2.13 -6.20 3.26
C LEU A 76 -2.18 -7.31 4.32
N GLY A 77 -3.30 -7.38 5.03
CA GLY A 77 -3.53 -8.37 6.08
C GLY A 77 -3.55 -9.80 5.57
N ASP A 78 -4.01 -10.01 4.34
CA ASP A 78 -4.10 -11.34 3.72
C ASP A 78 -2.74 -11.91 3.33
N ILE A 79 -1.70 -11.07 3.23
CA ILE A 79 -0.30 -11.49 3.10
C ILE A 79 0.28 -11.86 4.47
N LEU A 80 -0.03 -11.05 5.50
CA LEU A 80 0.51 -11.22 6.85
C LEU A 80 -0.11 -12.39 7.61
N PHE A 81 -1.41 -12.62 7.44
CA PHE A 81 -2.19 -13.51 8.29
C PHE A 81 -3.14 -14.41 7.49
N ASP A 82 -3.41 -15.58 8.00
CA ASP A 82 -4.56 -16.36 7.56
C ASP A 82 -5.88 -15.69 7.99
N PHE A 83 -6.97 -16.14 7.35
CA PHE A 83 -8.30 -15.65 7.70
C PHE A 83 -8.58 -15.81 9.20
N ASP A 84 -9.03 -14.72 9.81
CA ASP A 84 -9.37 -14.64 11.23
C ASP A 84 -8.23 -14.92 12.22
N LYS A 85 -6.99 -15.02 11.76
CA LYS A 85 -5.82 -15.24 12.61
C LYS A 85 -5.00 -13.96 12.81
N ALA A 86 -4.17 -13.99 13.86
CA ALA A 86 -3.14 -13.00 14.16
C ALA A 86 -1.73 -13.61 14.22
N THR A 87 -1.58 -14.85 13.76
CA THR A 87 -0.27 -15.52 13.61
C THR A 87 0.32 -15.10 12.27
N ILE A 88 1.54 -14.57 12.30
CA ILE A 88 2.27 -14.16 11.09
C ILE A 88 2.57 -15.39 10.24
N ARG A 89 2.34 -15.28 8.94
CA ARG A 89 2.65 -16.32 7.95
C ARG A 89 4.16 -16.31 7.69
N PRO A 90 4.83 -17.48 7.60
CA PRO A 90 6.26 -17.53 7.28
C PRO A 90 6.59 -16.83 5.94
N SER A 91 5.69 -16.86 4.97
CA SER A 91 5.86 -16.17 3.68
C SER A 91 5.92 -14.65 3.80
N ALA A 92 5.47 -14.05 4.91
CA ALA A 92 5.51 -12.61 5.15
C ALA A 92 6.84 -12.15 5.79
N GLU A 93 7.62 -13.06 6.35
CA GLU A 93 8.84 -12.72 7.10
C GLU A 93 9.88 -11.95 6.26
N PRO A 94 10.17 -12.30 4.99
CA PRO A 94 11.13 -11.52 4.20
C PRO A 94 10.71 -10.07 4.02
N THR A 95 9.41 -9.82 3.86
CA THR A 95 8.87 -8.46 3.74
C THR A 95 8.95 -7.71 5.07
N LEU A 96 8.69 -8.41 6.19
CA LEU A 96 8.83 -7.83 7.53
C LEU A 96 10.29 -7.51 7.88
N ASP A 97 11.26 -8.33 7.44
CA ASP A 97 12.69 -8.05 7.58
C ASP A 97 13.09 -6.75 6.87
N ASP A 98 12.60 -6.54 5.66
CA ASP A 98 12.87 -5.31 4.92
C ASP A 98 12.20 -4.08 5.59
N ILE A 99 10.97 -4.24 6.11
CA ILE A 99 10.30 -3.20 6.90
C ILE A 99 11.07 -2.93 8.19
N LEU A 100 11.60 -3.96 8.86
CA LEU A 100 12.45 -3.80 10.05
C LEU A 100 13.70 -2.96 9.75
N ARG A 101 14.40 -3.25 8.64
CA ARG A 101 15.56 -2.46 8.19
C ARG A 101 15.20 -1.00 7.91
N LEU A 102 14.07 -0.78 7.23
CA LEU A 102 13.56 0.56 6.99
C LEU A 102 13.24 1.29 8.31
N ALA A 103 12.53 0.64 9.22
CA ALA A 103 12.17 1.19 10.53
C ALA A 103 13.39 1.45 11.43
N ALA A 104 14.40 0.56 11.37
CA ALA A 104 15.66 0.73 12.09
C ALA A 104 16.47 1.93 11.60
N SER A 105 16.33 2.31 10.33
CA SER A 105 17.02 3.47 9.77
C SER A 105 16.42 4.82 10.17
N VAL A 106 15.23 4.83 10.77
CA VAL A 106 14.64 6.06 11.34
C VAL A 106 15.38 6.42 12.62
N PRO A 107 16.06 7.58 12.70
CA PRO A 107 17.00 7.86 13.79
C PRO A 107 16.30 8.05 15.14
N SER A 108 15.11 8.63 15.16
CA SER A 108 14.40 8.96 16.40
C SER A 108 12.89 8.81 16.28
N GLY A 109 12.20 8.88 17.41
CA GLY A 109 10.75 8.85 17.51
C GLY A 109 10.15 7.44 17.59
N ALA A 110 8.88 7.40 17.94
CA ALA A 110 8.12 6.17 18.06
C ALA A 110 7.54 5.75 16.69
N ILE A 111 7.67 4.49 16.39
CA ILE A 111 7.04 3.84 15.24
C ILE A 111 5.69 3.33 15.70
N VAL A 112 4.61 3.75 15.04
CA VAL A 112 3.25 3.31 15.38
C VAL A 112 2.84 2.19 14.42
N ILE A 113 2.42 1.06 14.99
CA ILE A 113 1.86 -0.07 14.24
C ILE A 113 0.34 -0.02 14.40
N GLU A 114 -0.37 0.28 13.31
CA GLU A 114 -1.82 0.42 13.29
C GLU A 114 -2.45 -0.77 12.55
N GLY A 115 -3.28 -1.56 13.27
CA GLY A 115 -4.04 -2.65 12.67
C GLY A 115 -5.42 -2.19 12.23
N HIS A 116 -5.84 -2.67 11.06
CA HIS A 116 -7.14 -2.35 10.45
C HIS A 116 -7.86 -3.62 10.01
N THR A 117 -9.19 -3.54 9.96
CA THR A 117 -10.08 -4.56 9.37
C THR A 117 -10.98 -3.93 8.32
N ASP A 118 -11.69 -4.77 7.60
CA ASP A 118 -12.85 -4.34 6.83
C ASP A 118 -14.08 -4.11 7.74
N SER A 119 -15.25 -3.89 7.12
CA SER A 119 -16.51 -3.63 7.81
C SER A 119 -17.29 -4.88 8.24
N LYS A 120 -16.80 -6.09 7.96
CA LYS A 120 -17.50 -7.33 8.34
C LYS A 120 -17.27 -7.64 9.81
N GLY A 121 -18.34 -8.05 10.51
CA GLY A 121 -18.30 -8.35 11.94
C GLY A 121 -18.61 -7.14 12.83
N SER A 122 -18.63 -7.35 14.15
CA SER A 122 -18.90 -6.29 15.11
C SER A 122 -17.69 -5.34 15.27
N ALA A 123 -17.96 -4.08 15.60
CA ALA A 123 -16.91 -3.09 15.84
C ALA A 123 -15.96 -3.51 16.99
N ALA A 124 -16.51 -4.10 18.05
CA ALA A 124 -15.74 -4.59 19.20
C ALA A 124 -14.80 -5.75 18.80
N TYR A 125 -15.31 -6.70 18.03
CA TYR A 125 -14.53 -7.81 17.50
C TYR A 125 -13.38 -7.30 16.60
N ASN A 126 -13.70 -6.46 15.63
CA ASN A 126 -12.73 -5.87 14.71
C ASN A 126 -11.66 -5.05 15.43
N LYS A 127 -12.03 -4.32 16.47
CA LYS A 127 -11.10 -3.59 17.33
C LYS A 127 -10.10 -4.55 17.99
N THR A 128 -10.59 -5.64 18.55
CA THR A 128 -9.76 -6.66 19.22
C THR A 128 -8.87 -7.40 18.22
N LEU A 129 -9.41 -7.83 17.08
CA LEU A 129 -8.66 -8.55 16.05
C LEU A 129 -7.53 -7.67 15.48
N SER A 130 -7.84 -6.42 15.14
CA SER A 130 -6.86 -5.48 14.61
C SER A 130 -5.74 -5.18 15.61
N PHE A 131 -6.07 -5.06 16.91
CA PHE A 131 -5.06 -4.89 17.95
C PHE A 131 -4.16 -6.13 18.09
N ARG A 132 -4.74 -7.34 18.11
CA ARG A 132 -3.95 -8.59 18.18
C ARG A 132 -2.99 -8.72 16.99
N ARG A 133 -3.43 -8.37 15.78
CA ARG A 133 -2.60 -8.38 14.57
C ARG A 133 -1.46 -7.38 14.63
N ALA A 134 -1.76 -6.15 15.03
CA ALA A 134 -0.72 -5.12 15.19
C ALA A 134 0.28 -5.50 16.29
N ASN A 135 -0.18 -6.13 17.38
CA ASN A 135 0.68 -6.60 18.46
C ASN A 135 1.59 -7.76 17.99
N ALA A 136 1.06 -8.72 17.23
CA ALA A 136 1.86 -9.82 16.70
C ALA A 136 3.01 -9.30 15.80
N VAL A 137 2.76 -8.26 15.00
CA VAL A 137 3.81 -7.60 14.22
C VAL A 137 4.82 -6.89 15.13
N ALA A 138 4.38 -6.18 16.17
CA ALA A 138 5.27 -5.53 17.13
C ALA A 138 6.16 -6.54 17.88
N ASP A 139 5.59 -7.67 18.28
CA ASP A 139 6.31 -8.74 18.94
C ASP A 139 7.33 -9.39 18.01
N TRP A 140 6.97 -9.59 16.75
CA TRP A 140 7.88 -10.09 15.72
C TRP A 140 9.07 -9.11 15.51
N LEU A 141 8.80 -7.82 15.32
CA LEU A 141 9.86 -6.80 15.18
C LEU A 141 10.78 -6.76 16.41
N THR A 142 10.20 -6.92 17.61
CA THR A 142 10.96 -6.92 18.86
C THR A 142 11.87 -8.15 18.96
N SER A 143 11.37 -9.33 18.59
CA SER A 143 12.17 -10.57 18.59
C SER A 143 13.30 -10.54 17.55
N HIS A 144 13.18 -9.69 16.53
CA HIS A 144 14.19 -9.47 15.48
C HIS A 144 15.05 -8.21 15.70
N GLY A 145 15.10 -7.70 16.96
CA GLY A 145 16.05 -6.68 17.36
C GLY A 145 15.57 -5.24 17.46
N MET A 146 14.28 -4.96 17.13
CA MET A 146 13.70 -3.64 17.36
C MET A 146 13.48 -3.41 18.86
N LYS A 147 13.90 -2.25 19.36
CA LYS A 147 13.66 -1.89 20.76
C LYS A 147 12.17 -1.68 21.02
N LYS A 148 11.58 -2.43 21.93
CA LYS A 148 10.16 -2.35 22.29
C LYS A 148 9.72 -0.92 22.65
N ALA A 149 10.59 -0.16 23.33
CA ALA A 149 10.33 1.23 23.71
C ALA A 149 10.12 2.18 22.50
N ARG A 150 10.50 1.75 21.30
CA ARG A 150 10.25 2.50 20.06
C ARG A 150 8.93 2.16 19.40
N LEU A 151 8.22 1.14 19.84
CA LEU A 151 6.99 0.66 19.21
C LEU A 151 5.76 1.10 20.00
N SER A 152 4.75 1.56 19.28
CA SER A 152 3.42 1.84 19.81
C SER A 152 2.39 1.08 18.97
N VAL A 153 1.46 0.39 19.62
CA VAL A 153 0.48 -0.48 18.95
C VAL A 153 -0.91 0.10 19.06
N LYS A 154 -1.64 0.13 17.94
CA LYS A 154 -3.04 0.55 17.89
C LYS A 154 -3.86 -0.44 17.07
N GLY A 155 -4.98 -0.91 17.61
CA GLY A 155 -6.02 -1.57 16.84
C GLY A 155 -7.09 -0.57 16.48
N LEU A 156 -7.37 -0.35 15.22
CA LEU A 156 -8.35 0.64 14.74
C LEU A 156 -9.63 -0.02 14.20
N GLY A 157 -9.63 -1.35 14.04
CA GLY A 157 -10.77 -2.06 13.46
C GLY A 157 -11.10 -1.50 12.08
N GLY A 158 -12.37 -1.43 11.75
CA GLY A 158 -12.90 -0.88 10.50
C GLY A 158 -13.12 0.64 10.50
N SER A 159 -12.64 1.40 11.51
CA SER A 159 -12.95 2.83 11.66
C SER A 159 -12.24 3.76 10.65
N ARG A 160 -11.19 3.29 9.98
CA ARG A 160 -10.42 4.07 9.00
C ARG A 160 -10.24 3.33 7.69
N PRO A 161 -11.31 3.19 6.88
CA PRO A 161 -11.21 2.54 5.59
C PRO A 161 -10.39 3.40 4.61
N VAL A 162 -9.60 2.74 3.76
CA VAL A 162 -8.86 3.38 2.64
C VAL A 162 -9.57 3.16 1.31
N ALA A 163 -10.52 2.23 1.27
CA ALA A 163 -11.38 1.96 0.12
C ALA A 163 -12.82 1.72 0.57
N PRO A 164 -13.82 1.97 -0.28
CA PRO A 164 -15.22 1.66 0.03
C PRO A 164 -15.42 0.16 0.28
N ASN A 165 -16.11 -0.21 1.37
CA ASN A 165 -16.49 -1.60 1.65
C ASN A 165 -17.69 -2.07 0.81
N THR A 166 -18.42 -1.14 0.18
CA THR A 166 -19.56 -1.39 -0.70
C THR A 166 -19.41 -0.58 -1.99
N LEU A 167 -19.93 -1.10 -3.08
CA LEU A 167 -20.01 -0.41 -4.36
C LEU A 167 -21.09 0.70 -4.31
N ARG A 168 -21.13 1.58 -5.32
CA ARG A 168 -22.10 2.67 -5.40
C ARG A 168 -23.56 2.20 -5.46
N ASN A 169 -23.80 0.99 -5.96
CA ASN A 169 -25.12 0.34 -6.01
C ASN A 169 -25.50 -0.39 -4.71
N GLY A 170 -24.68 -0.28 -3.64
CA GLY A 170 -24.89 -0.95 -2.37
C GLY A 170 -24.39 -2.41 -2.29
N ALA A 171 -23.94 -2.98 -3.40
CA ALA A 171 -23.37 -4.33 -3.39
C ALA A 171 -22.06 -4.41 -2.63
N ASP A 172 -21.71 -5.60 -2.16
CA ASP A 172 -20.43 -5.87 -1.50
C ASP A 172 -19.25 -5.52 -2.41
N ASN A 173 -18.18 -4.97 -1.84
CA ASN A 173 -16.93 -4.65 -2.54
C ASN A 173 -15.77 -5.46 -1.92
N PRO A 174 -15.54 -6.71 -2.36
CA PRO A 174 -14.48 -7.56 -1.83
C PRO A 174 -13.08 -6.94 -1.96
N ASP A 175 -12.79 -6.29 -3.08
CA ASP A 175 -11.49 -5.66 -3.34
C ASP A 175 -11.24 -4.48 -2.39
N GLY A 176 -12.24 -3.63 -2.21
CA GLY A 176 -12.15 -2.53 -1.23
C GLY A 176 -11.97 -3.04 0.20
N ARG A 177 -12.64 -4.15 0.56
CA ARG A 177 -12.46 -4.78 1.87
C ARG A 177 -11.05 -5.39 2.01
N ALA A 178 -10.49 -5.98 0.97
CA ALA A 178 -9.12 -6.51 0.99
C ALA A 178 -8.11 -5.40 1.29
N LEU A 179 -8.24 -4.23 0.67
CA LEU A 179 -7.40 -3.06 0.97
C LEU A 179 -7.59 -2.52 2.40
N ASN A 180 -8.78 -2.68 2.97
CA ASN A 180 -9.05 -2.24 4.34
C ASN A 180 -8.43 -3.18 5.39
N ARG A 181 -8.32 -4.48 5.10
CA ARG A 181 -7.61 -5.46 5.96
C ARG A 181 -6.10 -5.27 5.80
N ARG A 182 -5.50 -4.43 6.64
CA ARG A 182 -4.06 -4.10 6.54
C ARG A 182 -3.44 -3.81 7.90
N VAL A 183 -2.12 -3.82 7.93
CA VAL A 183 -1.31 -3.23 9.02
C VAL A 183 -0.50 -2.08 8.44
N GLU A 184 -0.55 -0.93 9.10
CA GLU A 184 0.24 0.25 8.76
C GLU A 184 1.39 0.45 9.73
N PHE A 185 2.57 0.70 9.19
CA PHE A 185 3.77 1.14 9.90
C PHE A 185 3.90 2.65 9.70
N VAL A 186 3.67 3.41 10.75
CA VAL A 186 3.74 4.88 10.72
C VAL A 186 5.12 5.29 11.23
N LEU A 187 5.99 5.64 10.31
CA LEU A 187 7.37 6.02 10.56
C LEU A 187 7.46 7.55 10.69
N PRO A 188 8.06 8.10 11.75
CA PRO A 188 8.27 9.53 11.84
C PRO A 188 9.23 10.00 10.75
N ASN A 189 8.89 11.13 10.13
CA ASN A 189 9.74 11.80 9.14
C ASN A 189 10.35 13.05 9.80
N ASP A 190 11.48 12.87 10.48
CA ASP A 190 12.11 13.90 11.31
C ASP A 190 12.59 15.12 10.53
N ALA A 191 12.77 15.00 9.22
CA ALA A 191 13.23 16.10 8.39
C ALA A 191 12.21 17.27 8.28
N LYS A 192 10.94 17.03 8.61
CA LYS A 192 9.90 18.08 8.65
C LYS A 192 9.63 18.61 10.07
N ARG A 193 10.26 18.05 11.11
CA ARG A 193 10.12 18.50 12.51
C ARG A 193 11.12 19.59 12.90
N ALA A 194 12.14 19.82 12.09
CA ALA A 194 13.22 20.79 12.35
C ALA A 194 12.91 22.22 11.82
N LYS A 195 11.63 22.60 11.75
CA LYS A 195 11.21 24.00 11.48
C LYS A 195 10.38 24.56 12.61
#